data_071975f9c7b55c639b75ad89f2de6b65
#
_entry.id   071975f9c7b55c639b75ad89f2de6b65
#
_cell.length_a   1.000
_cell.length_b   1.000
_cell.length_c   1.000
_cell.angle_alpha   90.00
_cell.angle_beta   90.00
_cell.angle_gamma   90.00
#
_symmetry.space_group_name_H-M   'P 1'
#
loop_
_entity.id
_entity.type
_entity.pdbx_description
1 polymer ?
#
loop_
_entity_poly.entity_id
_entity_poly.type
_entity_poly.pdbx_seq_one_letter_code
_entity_poly.pdbx_strand_id
1 'polypeptide(L)'
;MPNSKYAKEHIYMSIIPEEKRITKMNEIEKRKIVEHNDLISSVAKMDKTPLKIFELAVSCIDTDNPPQDNIIYLSKTELFKFFDVSDSNKHSRFKKSIEVMQKQAFFEVKQAKDKGFKYESIVPIPYVSWTDYNDEVEILFNPFIMPYLIDLKNNFTQYALSDIMELNSKYSIILYKWLSMNYNQYEHYSNKGGRRKEQLEEYFNPSIKVVELRKITDTVDDYKLMHQFTEWVLE
;
A
#
# COMPACT_ATOMS: atom_id res chain seq x y z
N MET A 1 14.85 8.06 41.78
CA MET A 1 13.96 9.04 41.15
C MET A 1 13.48 8.46 39.83
N PRO A 2 12.21 8.23 39.59
CA PRO A 2 11.76 7.65 38.33
C PRO A 2 11.80 8.70 37.22
N ASN A 3 12.27 8.28 36.07
CA ASN A 3 12.63 9.05 34.88
C ASN A 3 11.44 9.87 34.35
N SER A 4 11.53 11.19 34.44
CA SER A 4 10.46 12.16 34.14
C SER A 4 10.05 12.20 32.64
N LYS A 5 10.77 11.48 31.76
CA LYS A 5 10.53 11.47 30.31
C LYS A 5 9.33 10.61 29.90
N TYR A 6 9.13 9.47 30.56
CA TYR A 6 7.96 8.59 30.29
C TYR A 6 6.64 9.13 30.87
N ALA A 7 6.71 9.90 31.94
CA ALA A 7 5.52 10.55 32.50
C ALA A 7 4.96 11.67 31.58
N LYS A 8 5.81 12.35 30.81
CA LYS A 8 5.37 13.43 29.90
C LYS A 8 4.65 12.87 28.66
N GLU A 9 5.06 11.75 28.10
CA GLU A 9 4.37 11.14 26.95
C GLU A 9 3.00 10.59 27.31
N HIS A 10 2.86 9.95 28.46
CA HIS A 10 1.55 9.50 28.98
C HIS A 10 0.62 10.66 29.30
N ILE A 11 1.14 11.78 29.80
CA ILE A 11 0.36 12.99 30.09
C ILE A 11 -0.08 13.67 28.79
N TYR A 12 0.74 13.70 27.73
CA TYR A 12 0.37 14.29 26.45
C TYR A 12 -0.75 13.53 25.75
N MET A 13 -0.75 12.21 25.83
CA MET A 13 -1.83 11.36 25.29
C MET A 13 -3.15 11.46 26.09
N SER A 14 -3.08 11.80 27.38
CA SER A 14 -4.27 12.01 28.21
C SER A 14 -4.91 13.40 28.05
N ILE A 15 -4.20 14.36 27.48
CA ILE A 15 -4.65 15.75 27.30
C ILE A 15 -5.39 15.95 25.96
N ILE A 16 -5.27 15.02 24.99
CA ILE A 16 -6.06 15.11 23.76
C ILE A 16 -7.47 14.62 24.06
N PRO A 17 -8.50 15.48 23.96
CA PRO A 17 -9.89 15.08 24.16
C PRO A 17 -10.24 13.87 23.32
N GLU A 18 -11.03 12.96 23.88
CA GLU A 18 -11.47 11.72 23.21
C GLU A 18 -12.13 11.99 21.86
N GLU A 19 -12.88 13.09 21.74
CA GLU A 19 -13.45 13.59 20.50
C GLU A 19 -12.40 13.88 19.41
N LYS A 20 -11.24 14.43 19.77
CA LYS A 20 -10.14 14.66 18.80
C LYS A 20 -9.42 13.37 18.42
N ARG A 21 -9.40 12.35 19.29
CA ARG A 21 -8.90 11.02 18.97
C ARG A 21 -9.82 10.30 17.99
N ILE A 22 -11.13 10.38 18.24
CA ILE A 22 -12.18 9.82 17.38
C ILE A 22 -12.17 10.52 16.01
N THR A 23 -12.02 11.84 15.96
CA THR A 23 -11.96 12.61 14.71
C THR A 23 -10.72 12.25 13.87
N LYS A 24 -9.53 12.12 14.50
CA LYS A 24 -8.33 11.63 13.79
C LYS A 24 -8.43 10.15 13.35
N MET A 25 -9.14 9.31 14.11
CA MET A 25 -9.43 7.93 13.70
C MET A 25 -10.25 7.89 12.41
N ASN A 26 -11.30 8.69 12.35
CA ASN A 26 -12.18 8.79 11.19
C ASN A 26 -11.47 9.36 9.94
N GLU A 27 -10.39 10.11 10.09
CA GLU A 27 -9.64 10.66 8.94
C GLU A 27 -8.79 9.60 8.23
N ILE A 28 -8.09 8.72 8.96
CA ILE A 28 -7.31 7.64 8.34
C ILE A 28 -8.24 6.66 7.62
N GLU A 29 -9.36 6.30 8.24
CA GLU A 29 -10.35 5.38 7.67
C GLU A 29 -11.01 5.93 6.38
N LYS A 30 -11.03 7.26 6.21
CA LYS A 30 -11.56 7.92 5.01
C LYS A 30 -10.54 8.07 3.90
N ARG A 31 -9.25 7.83 4.17
CA ARG A 31 -8.21 7.97 3.15
C ARG A 31 -8.38 6.95 2.05
N LYS A 32 -8.10 7.40 0.85
CA LYS A 32 -8.10 6.57 -0.34
C LYS A 32 -6.69 6.46 -0.89
N ILE A 33 -6.42 5.33 -1.49
CA ILE A 33 -5.21 5.05 -2.21
C ILE A 33 -5.56 5.11 -3.69
N VAL A 34 -4.72 5.77 -4.48
CA VAL A 34 -4.86 5.85 -5.94
C VAL A 34 -3.58 5.36 -6.58
N GLU A 35 -3.67 4.35 -7.44
CA GLU A 35 -2.52 3.76 -8.11
C GLU A 35 -2.82 3.46 -9.57
N HIS A 36 -1.80 3.55 -10.42
CA HIS A 36 -1.88 3.11 -11.79
C HIS A 36 -2.04 1.58 -11.88
N ASN A 37 -2.84 1.11 -12.81
CA ASN A 37 -3.14 -0.34 -12.95
C ASN A 37 -1.89 -1.17 -13.28
N ASP A 38 -0.88 -0.61 -13.95
CA ASP A 38 0.39 -1.29 -14.18
C ASP A 38 1.15 -1.57 -12.87
N LEU A 39 1.04 -0.68 -11.86
CA LEU A 39 1.64 -0.92 -10.55
C LEU A 39 0.86 -2.00 -9.79
N ILE A 40 -0.46 -1.97 -9.83
CA ILE A 40 -1.32 -2.99 -9.21
C ILE A 40 -1.04 -4.38 -9.80
N SER A 41 -0.82 -4.44 -11.11
CA SER A 41 -0.51 -5.69 -11.85
C SER A 41 0.97 -6.09 -11.77
N SER A 42 1.81 -5.29 -11.12
CA SER A 42 3.23 -5.55 -10.94
C SER A 42 3.49 -6.60 -9.86
N VAL A 43 4.72 -7.12 -9.84
CA VAL A 43 5.16 -8.01 -8.77
C VAL A 43 5.71 -7.18 -7.62
N ALA A 44 5.05 -7.22 -6.47
CA ALA A 44 5.53 -6.60 -5.25
C ALA A 44 6.48 -7.56 -4.51
N LYS A 45 7.78 -7.38 -4.70
CA LYS A 45 8.85 -8.12 -4.00
C LYS A 45 9.01 -7.55 -2.60
N MET A 46 8.04 -7.81 -1.72
CA MET A 46 8.07 -7.36 -0.33
C MET A 46 7.10 -8.15 0.54
N ASP A 47 7.36 -8.17 1.84
CA ASP A 47 6.47 -8.77 2.83
C ASP A 47 5.27 -7.86 3.15
N LYS A 48 4.32 -8.39 3.92
CA LYS A 48 3.09 -7.69 4.33
C LYS A 48 3.37 -6.32 4.97
N THR A 49 4.31 -6.24 5.90
CA THR A 49 4.56 -4.99 6.65
C THR A 49 5.14 -3.88 5.76
N PRO A 50 6.20 -4.11 4.98
CA PRO A 50 6.66 -3.15 3.97
C PRO A 50 5.57 -2.73 2.98
N LEU A 51 4.75 -3.67 2.50
CA LEU A 51 3.64 -3.38 1.60
C LEU A 51 2.62 -2.45 2.26
N LYS A 52 2.20 -2.74 3.49
CA LYS A 52 1.30 -1.86 4.26
C LYS A 52 1.89 -0.48 4.54
N ILE A 53 3.21 -0.36 4.80
CA ILE A 53 3.87 0.95 4.95
C ILE A 53 3.79 1.73 3.63
N PHE A 54 4.04 1.08 2.51
CA PHE A 54 3.91 1.69 1.20
C PHE A 54 2.50 2.20 0.96
N GLU A 55 1.47 1.38 1.17
CA GLU A 55 0.06 1.76 0.97
C GLU A 55 -0.36 2.94 1.88
N LEU A 56 0.06 2.91 3.14
CA LEU A 56 -0.17 4.02 4.07
C LEU A 56 0.53 5.30 3.59
N ALA A 57 1.76 5.22 3.13
CA ALA A 57 2.49 6.36 2.59
C ALA A 57 1.81 6.92 1.33
N VAL A 58 1.37 6.06 0.40
CA VAL A 58 0.63 6.46 -0.81
C VAL A 58 -0.67 7.17 -0.45
N SER A 59 -1.38 6.72 0.60
CA SER A 59 -2.61 7.39 1.05
C SER A 59 -2.41 8.82 1.57
N CYS A 60 -1.17 9.23 1.83
CA CYS A 60 -0.81 10.59 2.23
C CYS A 60 -0.48 11.51 1.05
N ILE A 61 -0.43 10.99 -0.17
CA ILE A 61 -0.21 11.80 -1.36
C ILE A 61 -1.50 12.55 -1.71
N ASP A 62 -1.44 13.88 -1.67
CA ASP A 62 -2.49 14.70 -2.25
C ASP A 62 -2.31 14.72 -3.78
N THR A 63 -3.23 14.04 -4.48
CA THR A 63 -3.18 13.95 -5.95
C THR A 63 -3.52 15.25 -6.65
N ASP A 64 -4.22 16.18 -5.97
CA ASP A 64 -4.54 17.50 -6.51
C ASP A 64 -3.36 18.47 -6.35
N ASN A 65 -2.54 18.27 -5.30
CA ASN A 65 -1.34 19.05 -5.00
C ASN A 65 -0.17 18.11 -4.67
N PRO A 66 0.37 17.38 -5.63
CA PRO A 66 1.40 16.39 -5.38
C PRO A 66 2.68 17.04 -4.84
N PRO A 67 3.40 16.37 -3.94
CA PRO A 67 4.63 16.88 -3.36
C PRO A 67 5.70 17.08 -4.45
N GLN A 68 6.24 18.30 -4.57
CA GLN A 68 7.23 18.63 -5.60
C GLN A 68 8.58 17.93 -5.42
N ASP A 69 8.93 17.62 -4.17
CA ASP A 69 10.15 16.92 -3.77
C ASP A 69 9.96 15.42 -3.57
N ASN A 70 8.77 14.88 -3.87
CA ASN A 70 8.35 13.50 -3.62
C ASN A 70 8.41 13.09 -2.14
N ILE A 71 8.38 14.05 -1.22
CA ILE A 71 8.40 13.80 0.22
C ILE A 71 6.98 13.93 0.78
N ILE A 72 6.60 12.97 1.61
CA ILE A 72 5.38 13.06 2.44
C ILE A 72 5.77 12.96 3.91
N TYR A 73 4.90 13.48 4.76
CA TYR A 73 5.03 13.42 6.21
C TYR A 73 3.88 12.63 6.82
N LEU A 74 4.23 11.75 7.73
CA LEU A 74 3.34 10.81 8.37
C LEU A 74 3.59 10.83 9.88
N SER A 75 2.56 10.78 10.70
CA SER A 75 2.70 10.70 12.15
C SER A 75 3.11 9.28 12.58
N LYS A 76 4.07 9.15 13.50
CA LYS A 76 4.39 7.86 14.14
C LYS A 76 3.17 7.27 14.85
N THR A 77 2.36 8.12 15.44
CA THR A 77 1.10 7.71 16.09
C THR A 77 0.14 7.08 15.08
N GLU A 78 -0.02 7.65 13.89
CA GLU A 78 -0.83 7.07 12.82
C GLU A 78 -0.24 5.72 12.35
N LEU A 79 1.07 5.68 12.15
CA LEU A 79 1.77 4.50 11.70
C LEU A 79 1.64 3.34 12.69
N PHE A 80 1.86 3.58 13.99
CA PHE A 80 1.71 2.55 15.01
C PHE A 80 0.27 2.07 15.16
N LYS A 81 -0.70 2.97 15.01
CA LYS A 81 -2.11 2.61 14.98
C LYS A 81 -2.46 1.75 13.78
N PHE A 82 -1.96 2.12 12.60
CA PHE A 82 -2.14 1.34 11.38
C PHE A 82 -1.67 -0.11 11.52
N PHE A 83 -0.63 -0.35 12.33
CA PHE A 83 -0.10 -1.68 12.59
C PHE A 83 -0.64 -2.36 13.85
N ASP A 84 -1.56 -1.70 14.59
CA ASP A 84 -2.07 -2.17 15.89
C ASP A 84 -0.94 -2.54 16.85
N VAL A 85 0.10 -1.72 16.91
CA VAL A 85 1.28 -1.94 17.76
C VAL A 85 1.24 -0.97 18.94
N SER A 86 0.93 -1.51 20.12
CA SER A 86 0.84 -0.75 21.38
C SER A 86 1.98 -1.03 22.37
N ASP A 87 2.85 -2.00 22.05
CA ASP A 87 3.90 -2.46 22.96
C ASP A 87 5.12 -1.52 23.04
N SER A 88 5.98 -1.76 24.04
CA SER A 88 7.22 -1.00 24.26
C SER A 88 8.25 -1.15 23.12
N ASN A 89 8.07 -2.14 22.24
CA ASN A 89 9.01 -2.47 21.14
C ASN A 89 8.60 -1.86 19.81
N LYS A 90 7.52 -1.05 19.75
CA LYS A 90 7.00 -0.46 18.52
C LYS A 90 8.06 0.28 17.68
N HIS A 91 8.91 1.08 18.31
CA HIS A 91 9.97 1.82 17.63
C HIS A 91 11.03 0.90 17.02
N SER A 92 11.44 -0.17 17.74
CA SER A 92 12.40 -1.16 17.25
C SER A 92 11.82 -1.96 16.08
N ARG A 93 10.55 -2.36 16.16
CA ARG A 93 9.84 -3.06 15.07
C ARG A 93 9.71 -2.17 13.83
N PHE A 94 9.35 -0.91 14.02
CA PHE A 94 9.27 0.05 12.92
C PHE A 94 10.62 0.21 12.23
N LYS A 95 11.71 0.46 12.99
CA LYS A 95 13.06 0.55 12.45
C LYS A 95 13.41 -0.69 11.63
N LYS A 96 13.19 -1.88 12.17
CA LYS A 96 13.45 -3.14 11.47
C LYS A 96 12.62 -3.26 10.17
N SER A 97 11.37 -2.85 10.18
CA SER A 97 10.51 -2.89 9.00
C SER A 97 10.98 -1.95 7.90
N ILE A 98 11.45 -0.75 8.27
CA ILE A 98 12.07 0.20 7.32
C ILE A 98 13.38 -0.38 6.75
N GLU A 99 14.24 -0.96 7.58
CA GLU A 99 15.50 -1.58 7.11
C GLU A 99 15.23 -2.72 6.12
N VAL A 100 14.23 -3.56 6.39
CA VAL A 100 13.82 -4.64 5.47
C VAL A 100 13.27 -4.06 4.17
N MET A 101 12.39 -3.06 4.25
CA MET A 101 11.80 -2.39 3.10
C MET A 101 12.89 -1.81 2.19
N GLN A 102 13.84 -1.08 2.74
CA GLN A 102 14.90 -0.43 1.96
C GLN A 102 15.87 -1.43 1.32
N LYS A 103 16.07 -2.61 1.92
CA LYS A 103 17.00 -3.63 1.43
C LYS A 103 16.37 -4.60 0.43
N GLN A 104 15.09 -4.90 0.56
CA GLN A 104 14.46 -6.02 -0.12
C GLN A 104 13.19 -5.66 -0.89
N ALA A 105 12.54 -4.53 -0.59
CA ALA A 105 11.26 -4.21 -1.19
C ALA A 105 11.44 -3.46 -2.52
N PHE A 106 10.90 -4.04 -3.60
CA PHE A 106 10.82 -3.38 -4.90
C PHE A 106 9.61 -3.88 -5.70
N PHE A 107 9.20 -3.10 -6.69
CA PHE A 107 8.21 -3.48 -7.67
C PHE A 107 8.90 -3.88 -8.99
N GLU A 108 8.47 -4.98 -9.56
CA GLU A 108 8.80 -5.36 -10.94
C GLU A 108 7.62 -4.99 -11.85
N VAL A 109 7.71 -3.83 -12.48
CA VAL A 109 6.66 -3.31 -13.36
C VAL A 109 6.93 -3.71 -14.80
N LYS A 110 5.89 -4.21 -15.49
CA LYS A 110 5.94 -4.57 -16.89
C LYS A 110 4.92 -3.75 -17.66
N GLN A 111 5.38 -2.92 -18.58
CA GLN A 111 4.52 -2.11 -19.43
C GLN A 111 4.57 -2.57 -20.88
N ALA A 112 3.41 -2.71 -21.53
CA ALA A 112 3.35 -2.91 -22.98
C ALA A 112 3.79 -1.64 -23.70
N LYS A 113 4.59 -1.79 -24.75
CA LYS A 113 5.03 -0.75 -25.67
C LYS A 113 4.77 -1.22 -27.10
N ASP A 114 4.84 -0.31 -28.07
CA ASP A 114 4.60 -0.61 -29.49
C ASP A 114 5.48 -1.76 -30.02
N LYS A 115 6.69 -1.87 -29.50
CA LYS A 115 7.67 -2.93 -29.87
C LYS A 115 8.10 -3.73 -28.64
N GLY A 116 7.15 -4.49 -28.03
CA GLY A 116 7.46 -5.39 -26.91
C GLY A 116 7.12 -4.80 -25.54
N PHE A 117 7.99 -5.00 -24.55
CA PHE A 117 7.72 -4.61 -23.18
C PHE A 117 8.87 -3.79 -22.60
N LYS A 118 8.53 -2.79 -21.78
CA LYS A 118 9.46 -2.14 -20.86
C LYS A 118 9.37 -2.86 -19.51
N TYR A 119 10.51 -3.17 -18.91
CA TYR A 119 10.63 -3.74 -17.57
C TYR A 119 11.32 -2.72 -16.67
N GLU A 120 10.78 -2.54 -15.47
CA GLU A 120 11.35 -1.66 -14.45
C GLU A 120 11.41 -2.39 -13.12
N SER A 121 12.52 -2.25 -12.41
CA SER A 121 12.66 -2.68 -11.01
C SER A 121 12.84 -1.43 -10.16
N ILE A 122 11.88 -1.12 -9.30
CA ILE A 122 11.79 0.15 -8.59
C ILE A 122 11.71 -0.10 -7.09
N VAL A 123 12.71 0.38 -6.33
CA VAL A 123 12.62 0.52 -4.88
C VAL A 123 11.69 1.71 -4.58
N PRO A 124 10.50 1.51 -4.00
CA PRO A 124 9.49 2.58 -3.91
C PRO A 124 9.86 3.68 -2.94
N ILE A 125 10.46 3.35 -1.79
CA ILE A 125 10.81 4.26 -0.70
C ILE A 125 12.30 4.10 -0.37
N PRO A 126 13.19 4.88 -0.99
CA PRO A 126 14.63 4.77 -0.78
C PRO A 126 15.11 5.44 0.51
N TYR A 127 14.32 6.36 1.08
CA TYR A 127 14.70 7.12 2.26
C TYR A 127 13.53 7.32 3.22
N VAL A 128 13.80 7.13 4.51
CA VAL A 128 12.88 7.42 5.62
C VAL A 128 13.69 8.06 6.75
N SER A 129 13.20 9.16 7.29
CA SER A 129 13.82 9.87 8.42
C SER A 129 12.80 10.08 9.53
N TRP A 130 13.25 9.95 10.76
CA TRP A 130 12.46 10.27 11.97
C TRP A 130 13.38 10.64 13.12
N THR A 131 12.83 11.31 14.12
CA THR A 131 13.55 11.71 15.34
C THR A 131 12.84 11.16 16.57
N ASP A 132 13.53 11.04 17.70
CA ASP A 132 12.90 10.56 18.95
C ASP A 132 12.03 11.62 19.65
N TYR A 133 12.18 12.89 19.27
CA TYR A 133 11.58 14.02 19.99
C TYR A 133 10.30 14.60 19.34
N ASN A 134 9.97 14.22 18.10
CA ASN A 134 8.72 14.60 17.45
C ASN A 134 7.95 13.39 16.94
N ASP A 135 6.68 13.57 16.56
CA ASP A 135 5.82 12.50 16.04
C ASP A 135 5.89 12.36 14.51
N GLU A 136 6.81 13.05 13.85
CA GLU A 136 6.89 13.09 12.39
C GLU A 136 7.85 12.05 11.83
N VAL A 137 7.42 11.41 10.76
CA VAL A 137 8.21 10.53 9.91
C VAL A 137 8.20 11.12 8.50
N GLU A 138 9.37 11.42 7.98
CA GLU A 138 9.59 11.88 6.62
C GLU A 138 9.83 10.67 5.72
N ILE A 139 9.11 10.57 4.60
CA ILE A 139 9.21 9.49 3.63
C ILE A 139 9.44 10.09 2.26
N LEU A 140 10.54 9.74 1.61
CA LEU A 140 10.85 10.09 0.23
C LEU A 140 10.45 8.94 -0.69
N PHE A 141 9.57 9.21 -1.63
CA PHE A 141 9.29 8.30 -2.73
C PHE A 141 10.36 8.39 -3.82
N ASN A 142 10.66 7.25 -4.39
CA ASN A 142 11.52 7.20 -5.58
C ASN A 142 10.85 7.96 -6.75
N PRO A 143 11.54 8.89 -7.43
CA PRO A 143 10.96 9.62 -8.56
C PRO A 143 10.42 8.71 -9.67
N PHE A 144 10.94 7.50 -9.83
CA PHE A 144 10.47 6.53 -10.84
C PHE A 144 9.16 5.83 -10.46
N ILE A 145 8.75 5.83 -9.16
CA ILE A 145 7.45 5.31 -8.76
C ILE A 145 6.34 6.38 -8.90
N MET A 146 6.70 7.67 -8.81
CA MET A 146 5.72 8.76 -8.79
C MET A 146 4.78 8.78 -10.01
N PRO A 147 5.21 8.47 -11.25
CA PRO A 147 4.29 8.38 -12.40
C PRO A 147 3.19 7.34 -12.27
N TYR A 148 3.31 6.41 -11.32
CA TYR A 148 2.29 5.42 -11.00
C TYR A 148 1.36 5.84 -9.86
N LEU A 149 1.62 6.99 -9.20
CA LEU A 149 0.92 7.48 -8.02
C LEU A 149 0.26 8.85 -8.21
N ILE A 150 0.74 9.67 -9.14
CA ILE A 150 0.25 11.03 -9.40
C ILE A 150 -0.02 11.25 -10.89
N ASP A 151 -0.77 12.30 -11.22
CA ASP A 151 -1.15 12.67 -12.60
C ASP A 151 -1.87 11.56 -13.38
N LEU A 152 -2.60 10.72 -12.67
CA LEU A 152 -3.25 9.54 -13.21
C LEU A 152 -4.55 9.92 -13.95
N LYS A 153 -4.44 10.26 -15.22
CA LYS A 153 -5.58 10.65 -16.08
C LYS A 153 -6.45 9.45 -16.48
N ASN A 154 -5.82 8.30 -16.68
CA ASN A 154 -6.47 7.06 -17.13
C ASN A 154 -5.76 5.86 -16.52
N ASN A 155 -6.41 4.69 -16.58
CA ASN A 155 -5.84 3.41 -16.19
C ASN A 155 -5.35 3.37 -14.73
N PHE A 156 -6.16 3.90 -13.83
CA PHE A 156 -5.90 3.89 -12.39
C PHE A 156 -7.06 3.26 -11.64
N THR A 157 -6.77 2.84 -10.43
CA THR A 157 -7.72 2.29 -9.47
C THR A 157 -7.64 3.04 -8.17
N GLN A 158 -8.80 3.25 -7.55
CA GLN A 158 -8.94 3.85 -6.24
C GLN A 158 -9.60 2.87 -5.29
N TYR A 159 -9.05 2.74 -4.08
CA TYR A 159 -9.60 1.89 -3.02
C TYR A 159 -9.36 2.51 -1.62
N ALA A 160 -10.08 2.01 -0.62
CA ALA A 160 -9.99 2.54 0.73
C ALA A 160 -8.76 2.01 1.48
N LEU A 161 -8.08 2.89 2.21
CA LEU A 161 -6.99 2.49 3.10
C LEU A 161 -7.48 1.56 4.23
N SER A 162 -8.71 1.79 4.72
CA SER A 162 -9.34 0.94 5.76
C SER A 162 -9.35 -0.53 5.37
N ASP A 163 -9.65 -0.83 4.11
CA ASP A 163 -9.70 -2.22 3.64
C ASP A 163 -8.31 -2.87 3.70
N ILE A 164 -7.26 -2.12 3.33
CA ILE A 164 -5.87 -2.59 3.46
C ILE A 164 -5.47 -2.85 4.92
N MET A 165 -6.01 -2.05 5.86
CA MET A 165 -5.73 -2.21 7.28
C MET A 165 -6.21 -3.57 7.80
N GLU A 166 -7.38 -4.03 7.37
CA GLU A 166 -8.02 -5.27 7.81
C GLU A 166 -7.34 -6.52 7.25
N LEU A 167 -6.64 -6.42 6.13
CA LEU A 167 -6.01 -7.57 5.48
C LEU A 167 -4.77 -8.07 6.22
N ASN A 168 -4.69 -9.38 6.46
CA ASN A 168 -3.68 -9.99 7.32
C ASN A 168 -2.53 -10.68 6.59
N SER A 169 -2.55 -10.77 5.26
CA SER A 169 -1.46 -11.34 4.45
C SER A 169 -1.09 -10.44 3.28
N LYS A 170 0.15 -10.56 2.77
CA LYS A 170 0.55 -9.88 1.53
C LYS A 170 -0.31 -10.32 0.34
N TYR A 171 -0.70 -11.57 0.34
CA TYR A 171 -1.49 -12.16 -0.75
C TYR A 171 -2.90 -11.58 -0.77
N SER A 172 -3.55 -11.44 0.40
CA SER A 172 -4.86 -10.78 0.52
C SER A 172 -4.81 -9.35 0.01
N ILE A 173 -3.76 -8.59 0.32
CA ILE A 173 -3.58 -7.22 -0.17
C ILE A 173 -3.44 -7.21 -1.70
N ILE A 174 -2.58 -8.05 -2.26
CA ILE A 174 -2.35 -8.12 -3.71
C ILE A 174 -3.64 -8.52 -4.45
N LEU A 175 -4.34 -9.54 -3.95
CA LEU A 175 -5.61 -10.00 -4.53
C LEU A 175 -6.71 -8.95 -4.42
N TYR A 176 -6.83 -8.28 -3.28
CA TYR A 176 -7.77 -7.19 -3.08
C TYR A 176 -7.54 -6.05 -4.09
N LYS A 177 -6.29 -5.62 -4.27
CA LYS A 177 -5.91 -4.58 -5.25
C LYS A 177 -6.27 -5.02 -6.67
N TRP A 178 -5.94 -6.26 -7.04
CA TRP A 178 -6.26 -6.82 -8.36
C TRP A 178 -7.77 -6.92 -8.60
N LEU A 179 -8.56 -7.37 -7.62
CA LEU A 179 -10.02 -7.41 -7.71
C LEU A 179 -10.61 -5.98 -7.80
N SER A 180 -10.13 -5.06 -6.99
CA SER A 180 -10.54 -3.65 -7.02
C SER A 180 -10.27 -3.01 -8.38
N MET A 181 -9.14 -3.32 -9.02
CA MET A 181 -8.80 -2.87 -10.36
C MET A 181 -9.84 -3.36 -11.40
N ASN A 182 -10.20 -4.63 -11.36
CA ASN A 182 -11.20 -5.17 -12.28
C ASN A 182 -12.58 -4.57 -12.02
N TYR A 183 -12.99 -4.44 -10.76
CA TYR A 183 -14.26 -3.84 -10.39
C TYR A 183 -14.36 -2.35 -10.80
N ASN A 184 -13.31 -1.57 -10.60
CA ASN A 184 -13.27 -0.17 -11.07
C ASN A 184 -13.39 -0.08 -12.61
N GLN A 185 -12.81 -1.00 -13.35
CA GLN A 185 -12.97 -1.07 -14.81
C GLN A 185 -14.41 -1.45 -15.18
N TYR A 186 -15.02 -2.40 -14.48
CA TYR A 186 -16.42 -2.75 -14.66
C TYR A 186 -17.34 -1.52 -14.46
N GLU A 187 -17.20 -0.82 -13.35
CA GLU A 187 -18.01 0.38 -13.06
C GLU A 187 -17.80 1.47 -14.12
N HIS A 188 -16.55 1.76 -14.47
CA HIS A 188 -16.23 2.76 -15.46
C HIS A 188 -16.89 2.48 -16.80
N TYR A 189 -16.74 1.27 -17.34
CA TYR A 189 -17.30 0.91 -18.65
C TYR A 189 -18.81 0.66 -18.61
N SER A 190 -19.37 0.22 -17.50
CA SER A 190 -20.82 0.11 -17.34
C SER A 190 -21.50 1.47 -17.41
N ASN A 191 -20.88 2.49 -16.78
CA ASN A 191 -21.43 3.85 -16.76
C ASN A 191 -21.18 4.61 -18.08
N LYS A 192 -20.02 4.41 -18.70
CA LYS A 192 -19.62 5.12 -19.92
C LYS A 192 -20.25 4.53 -21.18
N GLY A 193 -20.62 3.25 -21.17
CA GLY A 193 -21.06 2.51 -22.35
C GLY A 193 -19.91 2.14 -23.29
N GLY A 194 -20.26 1.59 -24.45
CA GLY A 194 -19.28 1.27 -25.51
C GLY A 194 -18.59 -0.10 -25.36
N ARG A 195 -18.95 -0.90 -24.35
CA ARG A 195 -18.50 -2.28 -24.20
C ARG A 195 -19.65 -3.27 -24.36
N ARG A 196 -19.35 -4.44 -24.93
CA ARG A 196 -20.32 -5.54 -25.01
C ARG A 196 -20.52 -6.17 -23.64
N LYS A 197 -21.68 -6.81 -23.41
CA LYS A 197 -22.03 -7.44 -22.14
C LYS A 197 -21.00 -8.48 -21.71
N GLU A 198 -20.49 -9.29 -22.62
CA GLU A 198 -19.47 -10.30 -22.35
C GLU A 198 -18.16 -9.70 -21.85
N GLN A 199 -17.76 -8.53 -22.39
CA GLN A 199 -16.56 -7.81 -21.95
C GLN A 199 -16.74 -7.19 -20.56
N LEU A 200 -17.96 -6.75 -20.21
CA LEU A 200 -18.26 -6.26 -18.87
C LEU A 200 -18.25 -7.40 -17.85
N GLU A 201 -18.77 -8.57 -18.25
CA GLU A 201 -18.76 -9.77 -17.40
C GLU A 201 -17.34 -10.20 -17.03
N GLU A 202 -16.38 -10.09 -17.95
CA GLU A 202 -14.95 -10.38 -17.69
C GLU A 202 -14.34 -9.49 -16.61
N TYR A 203 -14.77 -8.24 -16.48
CA TYR A 203 -14.34 -7.35 -15.39
C TYR A 203 -15.10 -7.61 -14.09
N PHE A 204 -16.37 -7.97 -14.14
CA PHE A 204 -17.18 -8.25 -12.96
C PHE A 204 -16.83 -9.59 -12.31
N ASN A 205 -16.60 -10.62 -13.14
CA ASN A 205 -16.14 -11.96 -12.72
C ASN A 205 -14.75 -12.24 -13.31
N PRO A 206 -13.70 -11.53 -12.84
CA PRO A 206 -12.39 -11.64 -13.44
C PRO A 206 -11.79 -13.03 -13.21
N SER A 207 -11.20 -13.58 -14.27
CA SER A 207 -10.43 -14.81 -14.21
C SER A 207 -8.95 -14.54 -14.44
N ILE A 208 -8.10 -15.24 -13.73
CA ILE A 208 -6.65 -15.16 -13.87
C ILE A 208 -6.07 -16.56 -14.00
N LYS A 209 -5.12 -16.74 -14.91
CA LYS A 209 -4.38 -17.99 -15.02
C LYS A 209 -3.51 -18.20 -13.77
N VAL A 210 -3.44 -19.44 -13.25
CA VAL A 210 -2.62 -19.76 -12.07
C VAL A 210 -1.17 -19.29 -12.22
N VAL A 211 -0.61 -19.39 -13.43
CA VAL A 211 0.75 -18.90 -13.70
C VAL A 211 0.88 -17.38 -13.48
N GLU A 212 -0.10 -16.60 -13.94
CA GLU A 212 -0.12 -15.15 -13.75
C GLU A 212 -0.41 -14.80 -12.28
N LEU A 213 -1.31 -15.52 -11.63
CA LEU A 213 -1.60 -15.36 -10.21
C LEU A 213 -0.34 -15.58 -9.37
N ARG A 214 0.41 -16.64 -9.64
CA ARG A 214 1.69 -16.90 -8.98
C ARG A 214 2.72 -15.80 -9.21
N LYS A 215 2.73 -15.17 -10.39
CA LYS A 215 3.63 -14.04 -10.66
C LYS A 215 3.27 -12.82 -9.80
N ILE A 216 2.02 -12.35 -9.84
CA ILE A 216 1.62 -11.15 -9.10
C ILE A 216 1.74 -11.34 -7.58
N THR A 217 1.56 -12.56 -7.08
CA THR A 217 1.72 -12.90 -5.66
C THR A 217 3.17 -13.20 -5.26
N ASP A 218 4.12 -13.15 -6.20
CA ASP A 218 5.53 -13.48 -5.97
C ASP A 218 5.73 -14.88 -5.36
N THR A 219 5.07 -15.86 -5.97
CA THR A 219 5.10 -17.27 -5.50
C THR A 219 5.50 -18.26 -6.58
N VAL A 220 6.17 -17.79 -7.63
CA VAL A 220 6.60 -18.65 -8.77
C VAL A 220 7.55 -19.73 -8.28
N ASP A 221 8.49 -19.36 -7.41
CA ASP A 221 9.51 -20.26 -6.87
C ASP A 221 9.09 -20.92 -5.54
N ASP A 222 8.03 -20.39 -4.91
CA ASP A 222 7.45 -20.90 -3.69
C ASP A 222 6.31 -21.89 -3.99
N TYR A 223 5.90 -22.69 -3.00
CA TYR A 223 4.71 -23.54 -3.08
C TYR A 223 4.65 -24.36 -4.39
N LYS A 224 5.65 -25.21 -4.64
CA LYS A 224 5.79 -26.00 -5.90
C LYS A 224 4.57 -26.85 -6.22
N LEU A 225 3.88 -27.36 -5.19
CA LEU A 225 2.67 -28.15 -5.36
C LEU A 225 1.42 -27.26 -5.32
N MET A 226 0.43 -27.58 -6.15
CA MET A 226 -0.79 -26.79 -6.28
C MET A 226 -1.58 -26.68 -4.97
N HIS A 227 -1.68 -27.76 -4.20
CA HIS A 227 -2.37 -27.74 -2.90
C HIS A 227 -1.72 -26.76 -1.90
N GLN A 228 -0.37 -26.70 -1.85
CA GLN A 228 0.34 -25.73 -1.01
C GLN A 228 0.03 -24.31 -1.40
N PHE A 229 0.01 -24.02 -2.71
CA PHE A 229 -0.36 -22.70 -3.19
C PHE A 229 -1.80 -22.34 -2.82
N THR A 230 -2.74 -23.28 -2.95
CA THR A 230 -4.15 -23.05 -2.55
C THR A 230 -4.26 -22.75 -1.06
N GLU A 231 -3.66 -23.60 -0.21
CA GLU A 231 -3.72 -23.49 1.24
C GLU A 231 -3.09 -22.18 1.77
N TRP A 232 -1.93 -21.78 1.23
CA TRP A 232 -1.16 -20.67 1.79
C TRP A 232 -1.40 -19.31 1.13
N VAL A 233 -1.98 -19.29 -0.06
CA VAL A 233 -2.16 -18.06 -0.85
C VAL A 233 -3.64 -17.72 -1.05
N LEU A 234 -4.53 -18.71 -1.18
CA LEU A 234 -5.94 -18.51 -1.52
C LEU A 234 -6.88 -18.71 -0.33
N GLU A 235 -6.48 -19.45 0.69
CA GLU A 235 -7.21 -19.63 1.96
C GLU A 235 -6.65 -18.73 3.07
#